data_8241569813111f0c548ab55819e2a345
#
_entry.id   8241569813111f0c548ab55819e2a345
#
_cell.length_a   1.000
_cell.length_b   1.000
_cell.length_c   1.000
_cell.angle_alpha   90.00
_cell.angle_beta   90.00
_cell.angle_gamma   90.00
#
_symmetry.space_group_name_H-M   'P 1'
#
loop_
_entity.id
_entity.type
_entity.pdbx_description
1 polymer ?
#
loop_
_entity_poly.entity_id
_entity_poly.type
_entity_poly.pdbx_seq_one_letter_code
_entity_poly.pdbx_strand_id
1 'polypeptide(L)'
;MKLSKKIIAILATSIAFTSFAEVKTYTLTANQLMARENTMSTYWYQTSVEAKALYLQGYKLATKNLTNILKKHHNKPYAIVLDIDETVLDNSPYQVQNIKDGTGFNPKTWDEWVQLGVAKAVPGAKEFLNFANKNKVKIYYISDRDDNQIDVTIKNIKKEGLPVQGRDHLLFKGMGTKVERMNIVKKHSNIVMLFGDNICDFGDFSKTSMADRQKKLDELKAEFGDRFIIFPNPMYGSFERTIYKEKNAKTTEEKMEVKHNLLKGYK
;
A
#
# COMPACT_ATOMS: atom_id res chain seq x y z
N MET A 1 -80.28 -45.75 -31.91
CA MET A 1 -78.91 -45.54 -32.37
C MET A 1 -78.21 -44.58 -31.37
N LYS A 2 -77.44 -45.15 -30.46
CA LYS A 2 -76.72 -44.33 -29.41
C LYS A 2 -75.29 -44.16 -29.77
N LEU A 3 -74.86 -42.92 -30.03
CA LEU A 3 -73.43 -42.57 -30.21
C LEU A 3 -72.72 -42.51 -28.86
N SER A 4 -71.69 -43.35 -28.64
CA SER A 4 -70.83 -43.28 -27.47
C SER A 4 -69.72 -42.26 -27.72
N LYS A 5 -69.64 -41.23 -26.92
CA LYS A 5 -68.54 -40.30 -26.90
C LYS A 5 -67.38 -40.91 -26.07
N LYS A 6 -66.32 -41.25 -26.73
CA LYS A 6 -65.06 -41.58 -26.04
C LYS A 6 -64.34 -40.29 -25.68
N ILE A 7 -64.18 -40.05 -24.40
CA ILE A 7 -63.31 -38.96 -23.86
C ILE A 7 -61.92 -39.50 -23.83
N ILE A 8 -61.04 -38.90 -24.63
CA ILE A 8 -59.58 -39.15 -24.55
C ILE A 8 -59.02 -38.15 -23.54
N ALA A 9 -58.63 -38.64 -22.37
CA ALA A 9 -57.89 -37.85 -21.39
C ALA A 9 -56.42 -37.83 -21.80
N ILE A 10 -55.90 -36.64 -22.20
CA ILE A 10 -54.49 -36.44 -22.45
C ILE A 10 -53.85 -36.10 -21.10
N LEU A 11 -53.09 -37.03 -20.54
CA LEU A 11 -52.24 -36.79 -19.36
C LEU A 11 -51.01 -36.03 -19.83
N ALA A 12 -50.98 -34.74 -19.62
CA ALA A 12 -49.75 -33.93 -19.80
C ALA A 12 -48.82 -34.14 -18.59
N THR A 13 -47.85 -35.04 -18.72
CA THR A 13 -46.75 -35.15 -17.76
C THR A 13 -45.78 -34.00 -18.00
N SER A 14 -45.87 -32.97 -17.18
CA SER A 14 -44.87 -31.91 -17.13
C SER A 14 -43.59 -32.48 -16.49
N ILE A 15 -42.60 -32.81 -17.32
CA ILE A 15 -41.26 -33.12 -16.85
C ILE A 15 -40.62 -31.80 -16.47
N ALA A 16 -40.56 -31.50 -15.16
CA ALA A 16 -39.75 -30.41 -14.64
C ALA A 16 -38.28 -30.78 -14.78
N PHE A 17 -37.61 -30.21 -15.77
CA PHE A 17 -36.16 -30.21 -15.82
C PHE A 17 -35.62 -29.30 -14.70
N THR A 18 -35.35 -29.87 -13.55
CA THR A 18 -34.50 -29.20 -12.56
C THR A 18 -33.06 -29.24 -13.10
N SER A 19 -32.61 -28.17 -13.74
CA SER A 19 -31.20 -27.98 -14.03
C SER A 19 -30.48 -27.78 -12.70
N PHE A 20 -29.89 -28.84 -12.17
CA PHE A 20 -28.91 -28.69 -11.10
C PHE A 20 -27.73 -27.94 -11.70
N ALA A 21 -27.57 -26.68 -11.38
CA ALA A 21 -26.35 -25.98 -11.68
C ALA A 21 -25.20 -26.74 -10.99
N GLU A 22 -24.27 -27.23 -11.77
CA GLU A 22 -23.07 -27.94 -11.26
C GLU A 22 -22.31 -26.96 -10.36
N VAL A 23 -22.32 -27.20 -9.06
CA VAL A 23 -21.56 -26.41 -8.11
C VAL A 23 -20.09 -26.72 -8.33
N LYS A 24 -19.40 -25.85 -9.07
CA LYS A 24 -17.93 -25.95 -9.20
C LYS A 24 -17.30 -25.65 -7.85
N THR A 25 -16.79 -26.69 -7.19
CA THR A 25 -15.95 -26.54 -6.01
C THR A 25 -14.50 -26.34 -6.44
N TYR A 26 -13.85 -25.33 -5.87
CA TYR A 26 -12.43 -25.08 -6.07
C TYR A 26 -11.70 -25.37 -4.78
N THR A 27 -10.74 -26.27 -4.82
CA THR A 27 -9.80 -26.47 -3.69
C THR A 27 -8.65 -25.48 -3.84
N LEU A 28 -8.47 -24.64 -2.84
CA LEU A 28 -7.37 -23.67 -2.78
C LEU A 28 -6.41 -24.06 -1.67
N THR A 29 -5.12 -23.90 -1.92
CA THR A 29 -4.12 -23.93 -0.83
C THR A 29 -4.30 -22.68 0.06
N ALA A 30 -3.78 -22.72 1.29
CA ALA A 30 -3.82 -21.57 2.19
C ALA A 30 -3.16 -20.33 1.58
N ASN A 31 -2.05 -20.49 0.85
CA ASN A 31 -1.39 -19.39 0.15
C ASN A 31 -2.27 -18.77 -0.94
N GLN A 32 -2.96 -19.59 -1.73
CA GLN A 32 -3.88 -19.10 -2.75
C GLN A 32 -5.09 -18.38 -2.14
N LEU A 33 -5.60 -18.89 -1.02
CA LEU A 33 -6.71 -18.24 -0.32
C LEU A 33 -6.25 -16.90 0.27
N MET A 34 -5.11 -16.84 0.95
CA MET A 34 -4.54 -15.62 1.49
C MET A 34 -4.28 -14.57 0.39
N ALA A 35 -3.76 -14.99 -0.76
CA ALA A 35 -3.57 -14.09 -1.91
C ALA A 35 -4.91 -13.53 -2.41
N ARG A 36 -5.96 -14.37 -2.47
CA ARG A 36 -7.32 -13.95 -2.88
C ARG A 36 -7.98 -13.01 -1.88
N GLU A 37 -7.72 -13.15 -0.59
CA GLU A 37 -8.21 -12.20 0.43
C GLU A 37 -7.72 -10.77 0.16
N ASN A 38 -6.56 -10.61 -0.46
CA ASN A 38 -6.04 -9.29 -0.82
C ASN A 38 -6.71 -8.67 -2.07
N THR A 39 -7.66 -9.37 -2.70
CA THR A 39 -8.30 -8.89 -3.94
C THR A 39 -9.08 -7.60 -3.71
N MET A 40 -9.90 -7.50 -2.66
CA MET A 40 -10.73 -6.30 -2.42
C MET A 40 -9.88 -5.07 -2.11
N SER A 41 -8.83 -5.20 -1.30
CA SER A 41 -7.92 -4.11 -0.98
C SER A 41 -7.17 -3.61 -2.21
N THR A 42 -6.64 -4.55 -3.03
CA THR A 42 -5.94 -4.22 -4.28
C THR A 42 -6.89 -3.65 -5.33
N TYR A 43 -8.09 -4.21 -5.47
CA TYR A 43 -9.12 -3.70 -6.37
C TYR A 43 -9.52 -2.27 -6.02
N TRP A 44 -9.80 -2.00 -4.74
CA TRP A 44 -10.11 -0.64 -4.27
C TRP A 44 -8.95 0.31 -4.53
N TYR A 45 -7.71 -0.08 -4.17
CA TYR A 45 -6.54 0.75 -4.34
C TYR A 45 -6.30 1.14 -5.81
N GLN A 46 -6.37 0.16 -6.71
CA GLN A 46 -6.02 0.36 -8.12
C GLN A 46 -7.12 1.04 -8.94
N THR A 47 -8.39 0.80 -8.61
CA THR A 47 -9.50 1.19 -9.48
C THR A 47 -10.38 2.31 -8.94
N SER A 48 -10.43 2.51 -7.60
CA SER A 48 -11.33 3.50 -7.04
C SER A 48 -10.83 4.94 -7.26
N VAL A 49 -11.79 5.85 -7.46
CA VAL A 49 -11.51 7.29 -7.49
C VAL A 49 -11.24 7.84 -6.09
N GLU A 50 -11.75 7.17 -5.07
CA GLU A 50 -11.54 7.49 -3.64
C GLU A 50 -10.06 7.34 -3.26
N ALA A 51 -9.40 6.25 -3.68
CA ALA A 51 -7.96 6.08 -3.47
C ALA A 51 -7.16 7.23 -4.11
N LYS A 52 -7.50 7.57 -5.36
CA LYS A 52 -6.88 8.70 -6.07
C LYS A 52 -7.14 10.03 -5.35
N ALA A 53 -8.36 10.25 -4.86
CA ALA A 53 -8.73 11.47 -4.14
C ALA A 53 -7.95 11.62 -2.83
N LEU A 54 -7.70 10.54 -2.10
CA LEU A 54 -6.88 10.55 -0.87
C LEU A 54 -5.43 10.96 -1.17
N TYR A 55 -4.83 10.46 -2.23
CA TYR A 55 -3.50 10.90 -2.68
C TYR A 55 -3.48 12.38 -3.04
N LEU A 56 -4.41 12.83 -3.88
CA LEU A 56 -4.54 14.24 -4.27
C LEU A 56 -4.74 15.15 -3.07
N GLN A 57 -5.58 14.75 -2.11
CA GLN A 57 -5.81 15.47 -0.86
C GLN A 57 -4.53 15.60 -0.04
N GLY A 58 -3.80 14.49 0.15
CA GLY A 58 -2.55 14.46 0.91
C GLY A 58 -1.49 15.39 0.31
N TYR A 59 -1.23 15.28 -0.99
CA TYR A 59 -0.25 16.14 -1.66
C TYR A 59 -0.67 17.61 -1.77
N LYS A 60 -1.97 17.89 -1.91
CA LYS A 60 -2.49 19.27 -1.86
C LYS A 60 -2.31 19.89 -0.47
N LEU A 61 -2.59 19.12 0.57
CA LEU A 61 -2.36 19.54 1.96
C LEU A 61 -0.87 19.79 2.21
N ALA A 62 0.00 18.89 1.75
CA ALA A 62 1.45 19.03 1.84
C ALA A 62 1.94 20.32 1.15
N THR A 63 1.42 20.63 -0.03
CA THR A 63 1.77 21.86 -0.76
C THR A 63 1.41 23.11 0.04
N LYS A 64 0.19 23.13 0.62
CA LYS A 64 -0.26 24.25 1.47
C LYS A 64 0.64 24.43 2.70
N ASN A 65 0.94 23.32 3.38
CA ASN A 65 1.73 23.35 4.62
C ASN A 65 3.19 23.73 4.32
N LEU A 66 3.80 23.14 3.28
CA LEU A 66 5.15 23.50 2.85
C LEU A 66 5.26 24.98 2.46
N THR A 67 4.26 25.53 1.74
CA THR A 67 4.21 26.95 1.41
C THR A 67 4.27 27.83 2.65
N ASN A 68 3.60 27.45 3.75
CA ASN A 68 3.63 28.19 5.00
C ASN A 68 4.98 28.02 5.73
N ILE A 69 5.56 26.84 5.68
CA ILE A 69 6.88 26.57 6.27
C ILE A 69 7.96 27.42 5.59
N LEU A 70 7.91 27.55 4.28
CA LEU A 70 8.89 28.29 3.48
C LEU A 70 8.89 29.81 3.74
N LYS A 71 7.88 30.34 4.40
CA LYS A 71 7.86 31.76 4.86
C LYS A 71 8.77 32.00 6.06
N LYS A 72 9.23 30.94 6.73
CA LYS A 72 10.10 31.04 7.92
C LYS A 72 11.56 30.89 7.53
N HIS A 73 12.46 31.62 8.18
CA HIS A 73 13.89 31.46 8.00
C HIS A 73 14.46 30.35 8.88
N HIS A 74 15.38 29.55 8.32
CA HIS A 74 16.09 28.51 9.04
C HIS A 74 17.56 28.48 8.67
N ASN A 75 18.42 28.11 9.62
CA ASN A 75 19.89 28.04 9.43
C ASN A 75 20.34 26.85 8.58
N LYS A 76 19.51 25.80 8.45
CA LYS A 76 19.76 24.63 7.61
C LYS A 76 18.79 24.59 6.45
N PRO A 77 19.17 24.02 5.29
CA PRO A 77 18.23 23.76 4.20
C PRO A 77 17.01 22.96 4.69
N TYR A 78 15.84 23.29 4.18
CA TYR A 78 14.64 22.48 4.39
C TYR A 78 14.74 21.17 3.62
N ALA A 79 14.29 20.10 4.24
CA ALA A 79 14.17 18.78 3.62
C ALA A 79 12.80 18.18 3.84
N ILE A 80 12.35 17.43 2.85
CA ILE A 80 11.23 16.50 2.96
C ILE A 80 11.76 15.08 2.77
N VAL A 81 11.17 14.15 3.49
CA VAL A 81 11.51 12.72 3.40
C VAL A 81 10.26 11.95 2.99
N LEU A 82 10.38 11.13 1.95
CA LEU A 82 9.29 10.30 1.44
C LEU A 82 9.72 8.84 1.41
N ASP A 83 8.83 7.93 1.79
CA ASP A 83 8.92 6.56 1.29
C ASP A 83 8.68 6.54 -0.22
N ILE A 84 8.92 5.41 -0.88
CA ILE A 84 8.74 5.26 -2.33
C ILE A 84 7.47 4.47 -2.63
N ASP A 85 7.36 3.28 -2.07
CA ASP A 85 6.35 2.28 -2.44
C ASP A 85 4.99 2.67 -1.83
N GLU A 86 3.96 2.78 -2.66
CA GLU A 86 2.62 3.29 -2.30
C GLU A 86 2.62 4.70 -1.68
N THR A 87 3.73 5.39 -1.82
CA THR A 87 3.87 6.79 -1.40
C THR A 87 4.16 7.69 -2.60
N VAL A 88 5.15 7.34 -3.42
CA VAL A 88 5.56 8.07 -4.64
C VAL A 88 5.28 7.26 -5.90
N LEU A 89 5.47 5.94 -5.83
CA LEU A 89 5.27 4.99 -6.92
C LEU A 89 4.22 3.94 -6.54
N ASP A 90 3.35 3.62 -7.50
CA ASP A 90 2.28 2.62 -7.42
C ASP A 90 2.82 1.24 -7.80
N ASN A 91 2.87 0.32 -6.84
CA ASN A 91 3.26 -1.07 -7.04
C ASN A 91 2.05 -2.04 -6.99
N SER A 92 0.84 -1.53 -7.09
CA SER A 92 -0.36 -2.38 -7.14
C SER A 92 -0.33 -3.42 -8.27
N PRO A 93 0.36 -3.21 -9.43
CA PRO A 93 0.52 -4.26 -10.43
C PRO A 93 1.26 -5.51 -9.91
N TYR A 94 2.22 -5.34 -8.99
CA TYR A 94 2.88 -6.46 -8.32
C TYR A 94 1.89 -7.23 -7.43
N GLN A 95 1.05 -6.53 -6.69
CA GLN A 95 0.03 -7.15 -5.84
C GLN A 95 -1.01 -7.92 -6.68
N VAL A 96 -1.42 -7.36 -7.83
CA VAL A 96 -2.31 -8.05 -8.78
C VAL A 96 -1.65 -9.33 -9.30
N GLN A 97 -0.35 -9.30 -9.62
CA GLN A 97 0.36 -10.50 -10.09
C GLN A 97 0.38 -11.59 -8.99
N ASN A 98 0.68 -11.22 -7.74
CA ASN A 98 0.64 -12.17 -6.62
C ASN A 98 -0.75 -12.80 -6.44
N ILE A 99 -1.84 -12.02 -6.59
CA ILE A 99 -3.22 -12.55 -6.53
C ILE A 99 -3.47 -13.55 -7.66
N LYS A 100 -3.04 -13.26 -8.89
CA LYS A 100 -3.19 -14.14 -10.04
C LYS A 100 -2.41 -15.44 -9.90
N ASP A 101 -1.22 -15.35 -9.35
CA ASP A 101 -0.32 -16.50 -9.16
C ASP A 101 -0.67 -17.30 -7.89
N GLY A 102 -1.57 -16.77 -7.04
CA GLY A 102 -1.91 -17.38 -5.76
C GLY A 102 -0.74 -17.40 -4.77
N THR A 103 0.09 -16.35 -4.80
CA THR A 103 1.30 -16.21 -3.98
C THR A 103 1.26 -14.92 -3.14
N GLY A 104 2.14 -14.82 -2.15
CA GLY A 104 2.39 -13.61 -1.40
C GLY A 104 3.68 -12.91 -1.85
N PHE A 105 4.13 -11.95 -1.05
CA PHE A 105 5.41 -11.28 -1.27
C PHE A 105 6.56 -12.30 -1.32
N ASN A 106 7.40 -12.15 -2.35
CA ASN A 106 8.63 -12.92 -2.51
C ASN A 106 9.75 -11.96 -2.96
N PRO A 107 10.92 -11.95 -2.30
CA PRO A 107 12.00 -11.03 -2.64
C PRO A 107 12.48 -11.12 -4.08
N LYS A 108 12.48 -12.32 -4.69
CA LYS A 108 12.90 -12.53 -6.07
C LYS A 108 11.90 -11.90 -7.05
N THR A 109 10.61 -12.20 -6.92
CA THR A 109 9.57 -11.64 -7.82
C THR A 109 9.39 -10.14 -7.59
N TRP A 110 9.64 -9.65 -6.37
CA TRP A 110 9.71 -8.23 -6.09
C TRP A 110 10.87 -7.56 -6.82
N ASP A 111 12.07 -8.14 -6.77
CA ASP A 111 13.19 -7.61 -7.52
C ASP A 111 12.93 -7.60 -9.03
N GLU A 112 12.37 -8.69 -9.58
CA GLU A 112 11.95 -8.75 -10.98
C GLU A 112 11.00 -7.61 -11.35
N TRP A 113 10.00 -7.30 -10.51
CA TRP A 113 9.10 -6.17 -10.72
C TRP A 113 9.83 -4.82 -10.68
N VAL A 114 10.66 -4.60 -9.68
CA VAL A 114 11.38 -3.32 -9.54
C VAL A 114 12.33 -3.09 -10.71
N GLN A 115 13.01 -4.14 -11.18
CA GLN A 115 13.95 -4.06 -12.31
C GLN A 115 13.28 -3.68 -13.64
N LEU A 116 11.96 -3.84 -13.78
CA LEU A 116 11.24 -3.33 -14.95
C LEU A 116 11.25 -1.80 -15.03
N GLY A 117 11.31 -1.09 -13.91
CA GLY A 117 11.33 0.38 -13.85
C GLY A 117 10.08 1.01 -14.49
N VAL A 118 8.89 0.44 -14.24
CA VAL A 118 7.63 0.84 -14.89
C VAL A 118 6.54 1.32 -13.92
N ALA A 119 6.81 1.30 -12.62
CA ALA A 119 5.87 1.77 -11.62
C ALA A 119 5.49 3.23 -11.89
N LYS A 120 4.19 3.53 -11.85
CA LYS A 120 3.66 4.87 -12.12
C LYS A 120 3.71 5.74 -10.89
N ALA A 121 3.86 7.05 -11.11
CA ALA A 121 3.71 8.00 -10.01
C ALA A 121 2.27 7.99 -9.48
N VAL A 122 2.12 7.99 -8.16
CA VAL A 122 0.80 8.14 -7.54
C VAL A 122 0.23 9.54 -7.79
N PRO A 123 -1.11 9.74 -7.75
CA PRO A 123 -1.73 11.02 -8.04
C PRO A 123 -1.23 12.15 -7.13
N GLY A 124 -0.85 13.29 -7.71
CA GLY A 124 -0.40 14.49 -7.00
C GLY A 124 1.08 14.50 -6.59
N ALA A 125 1.78 13.36 -6.64
CA ALA A 125 3.20 13.28 -6.29
C ALA A 125 4.06 14.16 -7.20
N LYS A 126 3.79 14.14 -8.52
CA LYS A 126 4.57 14.90 -9.50
C LYS A 126 4.48 16.41 -9.27
N GLU A 127 3.29 16.93 -9.08
CA GLU A 127 3.04 18.34 -8.85
C GLU A 127 3.71 18.83 -7.56
N PHE A 128 3.53 18.08 -6.47
CA PHE A 128 4.11 18.42 -5.17
C PHE A 128 5.64 18.37 -5.17
N LEU A 129 6.22 17.28 -5.69
CA LEU A 129 7.68 17.12 -5.67
C LEU A 129 8.38 18.14 -6.58
N ASN A 130 7.80 18.47 -7.74
CA ASN A 130 8.32 19.55 -8.59
C ASN A 130 8.16 20.92 -7.92
N PHE A 131 7.06 21.17 -7.20
CA PHE A 131 6.92 22.39 -6.38
C PHE A 131 8.01 22.46 -5.30
N ALA A 132 8.26 21.40 -4.55
CA ALA A 132 9.31 21.35 -3.53
C ALA A 132 10.70 21.59 -4.14
N ASN A 133 11.00 20.94 -5.26
CA ASN A 133 12.27 21.08 -5.98
C ASN A 133 12.48 22.51 -6.51
N LYS A 134 11.45 23.14 -7.10
CA LYS A 134 11.49 24.54 -7.54
C LYS A 134 11.77 25.51 -6.41
N ASN A 135 11.30 25.20 -5.22
CA ASN A 135 11.53 26.00 -4.01
C ASN A 135 12.82 25.61 -3.26
N LYS A 136 13.73 24.86 -3.88
CA LYS A 136 15.04 24.45 -3.35
C LYS A 136 14.97 23.62 -2.07
N VAL A 137 13.84 22.97 -1.81
CA VAL A 137 13.69 22.00 -0.71
C VAL A 137 14.43 20.71 -1.08
N LYS A 138 15.20 20.19 -0.14
CA LYS A 138 15.89 18.92 -0.32
C LYS A 138 14.89 17.78 -0.26
N ILE A 139 14.93 16.88 -1.25
CA ILE A 139 14.02 15.74 -1.38
C ILE A 139 14.82 14.46 -1.15
N TYR A 140 14.48 13.73 -0.10
CA TYR A 140 15.09 12.44 0.22
C TYR A 140 14.06 11.33 0.08
N TYR A 141 14.45 10.26 -0.59
CA TYR A 141 13.67 9.03 -0.71
C TYR A 141 14.26 7.98 0.24
N ILE A 142 13.50 7.58 1.26
CA ILE A 142 13.92 6.58 2.25
C ILE A 142 13.04 5.35 2.09
N SER A 143 13.55 4.32 1.40
CA SER A 143 12.78 3.13 1.07
C SER A 143 13.43 1.85 1.58
N ASP A 144 12.61 0.83 1.89
CA ASP A 144 13.10 -0.50 2.25
C ASP A 144 13.41 -1.39 1.02
N ARG A 145 13.52 -0.80 -0.17
CA ARG A 145 14.11 -1.43 -1.35
C ARG A 145 15.57 -1.80 -1.08
N ASP A 146 16.06 -2.84 -1.74
CA ASP A 146 17.45 -3.28 -1.63
C ASP A 146 18.40 -2.35 -2.45
N ASP A 147 19.64 -2.24 -2.02
CA ASP A 147 20.61 -1.27 -2.58
C ASP A 147 20.92 -1.49 -4.07
N ASN A 148 20.82 -2.74 -4.56
CA ASN A 148 20.95 -3.06 -5.99
C ASN A 148 19.81 -2.49 -6.84
N GLN A 149 18.72 -2.03 -6.22
CA GLN A 149 17.56 -1.43 -6.89
C GLN A 149 17.65 0.10 -7.01
N ILE A 150 18.68 0.75 -6.45
CA ILE A 150 18.79 2.21 -6.46
C ILE A 150 18.78 2.77 -7.89
N ASP A 151 19.60 2.26 -8.79
CA ASP A 151 19.76 2.83 -10.13
C ASP A 151 18.53 2.70 -11.00
N VAL A 152 17.85 1.55 -10.95
CA VAL A 152 16.58 1.36 -11.67
C VAL A 152 15.48 2.23 -11.06
N THR A 153 15.47 2.40 -9.73
CA THR A 153 14.51 3.28 -9.04
C THR A 153 14.71 4.74 -9.46
N ILE A 154 15.96 5.23 -9.54
CA ILE A 154 16.27 6.57 -10.05
C ILE A 154 15.74 6.74 -11.49
N LYS A 155 15.98 5.76 -12.35
CA LYS A 155 15.48 5.78 -13.74
C LYS A 155 13.96 5.84 -13.78
N ASN A 156 13.29 5.04 -12.94
CA ASN A 156 11.83 5.00 -12.88
C ASN A 156 11.25 6.35 -12.39
N ILE A 157 11.77 6.90 -11.28
CA ILE A 157 11.37 8.19 -10.72
C ILE A 157 11.51 9.29 -11.79
N LYS A 158 12.66 9.36 -12.47
CA LYS A 158 12.91 10.35 -13.53
C LYS A 158 11.98 10.16 -14.74
N LYS A 159 11.71 8.91 -15.14
CA LYS A 159 10.78 8.58 -16.24
C LYS A 159 9.36 9.08 -15.96
N GLU A 160 8.91 9.06 -14.72
CA GLU A 160 7.61 9.60 -14.31
C GLU A 160 7.62 11.14 -14.16
N GLY A 161 8.75 11.79 -14.42
CA GLY A 161 8.91 13.26 -14.36
C GLY A 161 9.02 13.79 -12.93
N LEU A 162 9.50 12.96 -12.03
CA LEU A 162 9.74 13.28 -10.62
C LEU A 162 11.21 13.69 -10.42
N PRO A 163 11.52 14.63 -9.52
CA PRO A 163 12.88 15.12 -9.30
C PRO A 163 13.72 14.09 -8.52
N VAL A 164 14.96 13.92 -8.96
CA VAL A 164 16.05 13.25 -8.23
C VAL A 164 17.21 14.21 -8.17
N GLN A 165 17.50 14.74 -6.99
CA GLN A 165 18.52 15.78 -6.78
C GLN A 165 19.96 15.22 -6.68
N GLY A 166 20.10 13.93 -6.39
CA GLY A 166 21.36 13.20 -6.34
C GLY A 166 21.11 11.74 -5.98
N ARG A 167 22.09 10.86 -6.26
CA ARG A 167 22.03 9.46 -5.83
C ARG A 167 22.05 9.35 -4.29
N ASP A 168 22.77 10.24 -3.63
CA ASP A 168 22.89 10.38 -2.17
C ASP A 168 21.60 10.82 -1.48
N HIS A 169 20.59 11.21 -2.26
CA HIS A 169 19.24 11.49 -1.77
C HIS A 169 18.31 10.24 -1.76
N LEU A 170 18.80 9.09 -2.21
CA LEU A 170 18.10 7.81 -2.10
C LEU A 170 18.81 6.96 -1.02
N LEU A 171 18.14 6.79 0.12
CA LEU A 171 18.67 6.08 1.28
C LEU A 171 17.89 4.76 1.43
N PHE A 172 18.54 3.67 1.01
CA PHE A 172 17.91 2.36 0.93
C PHE A 172 18.27 1.48 2.13
N LYS A 173 17.72 0.29 2.18
CA LYS A 173 17.70 -0.62 3.33
C LYS A 173 19.09 -0.99 3.88
N GLY A 174 20.12 -1.09 3.02
CA GLY A 174 21.49 -1.38 3.43
C GLY A 174 22.11 -0.32 4.34
N MET A 175 21.52 0.89 4.38
CA MET A 175 22.00 1.98 5.25
C MET A 175 21.35 1.98 6.66
N GLY A 176 20.71 0.88 7.07
CA GLY A 176 20.09 0.71 8.38
C GLY A 176 18.58 0.94 8.41
N THR A 177 18.03 1.16 9.59
CA THR A 177 16.60 1.43 9.81
C THR A 177 16.16 2.76 9.20
N LYS A 178 14.85 2.95 8.93
CA LYS A 178 14.33 4.25 8.44
C LYS A 178 14.69 5.42 9.36
N VAL A 179 14.73 5.19 10.68
CA VAL A 179 15.11 6.22 11.68
C VAL A 179 16.59 6.59 11.56
N GLU A 180 17.47 5.60 11.41
CA GLU A 180 18.91 5.86 11.20
C GLU A 180 19.14 6.65 9.91
N ARG A 181 18.46 6.27 8.82
CA ARG A 181 18.51 7.00 7.55
C ARG A 181 17.96 8.44 7.67
N MET A 182 16.87 8.66 8.41
CA MET A 182 16.39 10.02 8.71
C MET A 182 17.43 10.82 9.52
N ASN A 183 18.15 10.17 10.43
CA ASN A 183 19.19 10.83 11.22
C ASN A 183 20.38 11.27 10.34
N ILE A 184 20.69 10.56 9.25
CA ILE A 184 21.66 11.02 8.26
C ILE A 184 21.19 12.35 7.65
N VAL A 185 19.93 12.44 7.22
CA VAL A 185 19.34 13.67 6.65
C VAL A 185 19.37 14.83 7.66
N LYS A 186 19.02 14.57 8.93
CA LYS A 186 19.00 15.60 10.00
C LYS A 186 20.36 16.25 10.27
N LYS A 187 21.47 15.58 9.96
CA LYS A 187 22.80 16.16 10.12
C LYS A 187 23.01 17.39 9.23
N HIS A 188 22.44 17.37 8.03
CA HIS A 188 22.68 18.38 6.99
C HIS A 188 21.45 19.23 6.64
N SER A 189 20.26 18.82 7.05
CA SER A 189 18.99 19.46 6.67
C SER A 189 18.01 19.49 7.83
N ASN A 190 17.07 20.43 7.78
CA ASN A 190 15.91 20.46 8.66
C ASN A 190 14.76 19.70 7.99
N ILE A 191 14.44 18.49 8.47
CA ILE A 191 13.31 17.72 7.97
C ILE A 191 12.01 18.39 8.44
N VAL A 192 11.26 18.93 7.51
CA VAL A 192 10.02 19.67 7.78
C VAL A 192 8.76 18.87 7.52
N MET A 193 8.83 17.86 6.64
CA MET A 193 7.68 16.96 6.38
C MET A 193 8.16 15.53 6.14
N LEU A 194 7.33 14.57 6.54
CA LEU A 194 7.48 13.13 6.30
C LEU A 194 6.27 12.60 5.54
N PHE A 195 6.51 11.67 4.62
CA PHE A 195 5.48 11.05 3.79
C PHE A 195 5.65 9.54 3.79
N GLY A 196 4.57 8.82 3.88
CA GLY A 196 4.56 7.36 3.84
C GLY A 196 3.16 6.78 3.77
N ASP A 197 3.06 5.50 3.47
CA ASP A 197 1.84 4.70 3.55
C ASP A 197 1.82 3.85 4.83
N ASN A 198 2.95 3.81 5.53
CA ASN A 198 3.17 2.98 6.69
C ASN A 198 3.57 3.81 7.92
N ILE A 199 3.05 3.47 9.09
CA ILE A 199 3.35 4.22 10.31
C ILE A 199 4.86 4.26 10.64
N CYS A 200 5.63 3.27 10.18
CA CYS A 200 7.08 3.22 10.34
C CYS A 200 7.82 4.32 9.56
N ASP A 201 7.16 5.02 8.65
CA ASP A 201 7.73 6.15 7.90
C ASP A 201 7.79 7.43 8.73
N PHE A 202 7.11 7.47 9.87
CA PHE A 202 6.99 8.63 10.73
C PHE A 202 7.78 8.52 12.04
N GLY A 203 8.40 7.37 12.30
CA GLY A 203 9.19 7.14 13.50
C GLY A 203 9.51 5.68 13.75
N ASP A 204 10.10 5.39 14.93
CA ASP A 204 10.43 4.02 15.31
C ASP A 204 9.19 3.27 15.83
N PHE A 205 8.57 2.51 14.95
CA PHE A 205 7.45 1.60 15.24
C PHE A 205 7.84 0.13 15.01
N SER A 206 9.11 -0.15 14.72
CA SER A 206 9.55 -1.46 14.21
C SER A 206 9.50 -2.59 15.21
N LYS A 207 9.66 -2.28 16.51
CA LYS A 207 9.73 -3.26 17.61
C LYS A 207 8.56 -3.17 18.58
N THR A 208 7.50 -2.49 18.19
CA THR A 208 6.37 -2.17 19.07
C THR A 208 5.26 -3.22 18.97
N SER A 209 4.54 -3.41 20.07
CA SER A 209 3.26 -4.12 20.11
C SER A 209 2.16 -3.29 19.42
N MET A 210 0.99 -3.87 19.17
CA MET A 210 -0.17 -3.10 18.68
C MET A 210 -0.59 -2.02 19.67
N ALA A 211 -0.53 -2.30 20.98
CA ALA A 211 -0.81 -1.31 22.01
C ALA A 211 0.21 -0.17 22.05
N ASP A 212 1.52 -0.49 21.90
CA ASP A 212 2.56 0.53 21.80
C ASP A 212 2.42 1.39 20.54
N ARG A 213 2.02 0.77 19.42
CA ARG A 213 1.76 1.50 18.17
C ARG A 213 0.61 2.51 18.35
N GLN A 214 -0.47 2.10 19.03
CA GLN A 214 -1.59 3.01 19.34
C GLN A 214 -1.13 4.16 20.24
N LYS A 215 -0.42 3.85 21.35
CA LYS A 215 0.13 4.87 22.24
C LYS A 215 0.99 5.89 21.49
N LYS A 216 1.88 5.40 20.64
CA LYS A 216 2.78 6.25 19.85
C LYS A 216 2.03 7.09 18.81
N LEU A 217 0.97 6.55 18.20
CA LEU A 217 0.07 7.31 17.35
C LEU A 217 -0.59 8.44 18.13
N ASP A 218 -1.06 8.19 19.37
CA ASP A 218 -1.67 9.22 20.21
C ASP A 218 -0.68 10.33 20.58
N GLU A 219 0.59 10.01 20.78
CA GLU A 219 1.66 10.98 21.02
C GLU A 219 1.95 11.86 19.78
N LEU A 220 1.83 11.30 18.59
CA LEU A 220 2.18 11.94 17.33
C LEU A 220 0.96 12.47 16.55
N LYS A 221 -0.26 12.29 17.03
CA LYS A 221 -1.50 12.59 16.29
C LYS A 221 -1.60 14.02 15.79
N ALA A 222 -1.01 14.97 16.49
CA ALA A 222 -1.01 16.39 16.09
C ALA A 222 -0.15 16.67 14.84
N GLU A 223 0.79 15.78 14.53
CA GLU A 223 1.67 15.91 13.36
C GLU A 223 1.00 15.44 12.07
N PHE A 224 0.01 14.50 12.18
CA PHE A 224 -0.70 13.98 11.02
C PHE A 224 -1.64 15.03 10.43
N GLY A 225 -1.50 15.28 9.13
CA GLY A 225 -2.18 16.36 8.43
C GLY A 225 -1.44 17.70 8.49
N ASP A 226 -0.38 17.84 9.32
CA ASP A 226 0.53 18.99 9.32
C ASP A 226 1.88 18.64 8.72
N ARG A 227 2.77 18.01 9.47
CA ARG A 227 4.11 17.61 9.01
C ARG A 227 4.16 16.17 8.50
N PHE A 228 3.25 15.32 8.93
CA PHE A 228 3.15 13.92 8.55
C PHE A 228 1.97 13.72 7.61
N ILE A 229 2.26 13.23 6.41
CA ILE A 229 1.26 12.93 5.38
C ILE A 229 1.25 11.42 5.15
N ILE A 230 0.20 10.77 5.63
CA ILE A 230 0.00 9.33 5.43
C ILE A 230 -0.92 9.08 4.24
N PHE A 231 -0.54 8.10 3.42
CA PHE A 231 -1.31 7.67 2.26
C PHE A 231 -1.98 6.32 2.48
N PRO A 232 -3.05 6.00 1.74
CA PRO A 232 -3.75 4.75 1.91
C PRO A 232 -2.94 3.57 1.34
N ASN A 233 -2.75 2.53 2.13
CA ASN A 233 -2.31 1.22 1.67
C ASN A 233 -3.08 0.11 2.40
N PRO A 234 -4.19 -0.39 1.82
CA PRO A 234 -4.94 -1.49 2.40
C PRO A 234 -4.39 -2.88 2.01
N MET A 235 -3.33 -2.95 1.20
CA MET A 235 -2.85 -4.20 0.60
C MET A 235 -1.85 -4.93 1.49
N TYR A 236 -1.00 -4.20 2.20
CA TYR A 236 0.04 -4.74 3.10
C TYR A 236 0.57 -3.66 4.04
N GLY A 237 1.30 -4.07 5.07
CA GLY A 237 1.92 -3.09 5.97
C GLY A 237 2.58 -3.71 7.20
N SER A 238 3.31 -2.88 7.96
CA SER A 238 3.96 -3.31 9.19
C SER A 238 2.97 -3.73 10.29
N PHE A 239 1.71 -3.32 10.19
CA PHE A 239 0.65 -3.73 11.13
C PHE A 239 0.45 -5.24 11.12
N GLU A 240 0.40 -5.87 9.96
CA GLU A 240 0.26 -7.32 9.83
C GLU A 240 1.42 -8.06 10.48
N ARG A 241 2.66 -7.64 10.20
CA ARG A 241 3.86 -8.24 10.82
C ARG A 241 3.83 -8.12 12.35
N THR A 242 3.38 -6.99 12.87
CA THR A 242 3.24 -6.78 14.32
C THR A 242 2.22 -7.75 14.90
N ILE A 243 1.04 -7.86 14.28
CA ILE A 243 -0.04 -8.76 14.71
C ILE A 243 0.42 -10.21 14.67
N TYR A 244 1.01 -10.66 13.56
CA TYR A 244 1.47 -12.04 13.45
C TYR A 244 2.56 -12.39 14.46
N LYS A 245 3.46 -11.45 14.74
CA LYS A 245 4.48 -11.63 15.78
C LYS A 245 3.87 -11.74 17.16
N GLU A 246 2.95 -10.86 17.54
CA GLU A 246 2.26 -10.90 18.85
C GLU A 246 1.46 -12.19 19.05
N LYS A 247 0.83 -12.69 18.00
CA LYS A 247 0.05 -13.93 18.01
C LYS A 247 0.87 -15.18 17.72
N ASN A 248 2.20 -15.02 17.53
CA ASN A 248 3.13 -16.10 17.19
C ASN A 248 2.70 -16.92 15.96
N ALA A 249 2.02 -16.27 15.01
CA ALA A 249 1.56 -16.90 13.77
C ALA A 249 2.72 -17.03 12.77
N LYS A 250 3.10 -18.27 12.45
CA LYS A 250 4.25 -18.57 11.57
C LYS A 250 3.81 -19.08 10.21
N THR A 251 2.83 -19.96 10.17
CA THR A 251 2.32 -20.54 8.93
C THR A 251 1.27 -19.62 8.27
N THR A 252 0.94 -19.87 7.03
CA THR A 252 -0.11 -19.12 6.32
C THR A 252 -1.46 -19.34 6.95
N GLU A 253 -1.75 -20.59 7.34
CA GLU A 253 -2.99 -20.98 8.02
C GLU A 253 -3.16 -20.22 9.33
N GLU A 254 -2.13 -20.21 10.18
CA GLU A 254 -2.12 -19.48 11.46
C GLU A 254 -2.35 -17.97 11.25
N LYS A 255 -1.73 -17.38 10.21
CA LYS A 255 -1.91 -15.97 9.89
C LYS A 255 -3.34 -15.66 9.43
N MET A 256 -3.94 -16.53 8.64
CA MET A 256 -5.34 -16.40 8.22
C MET A 256 -6.30 -16.52 9.41
N GLU A 257 -6.08 -17.48 10.28
CA GLU A 257 -6.86 -17.64 11.51
C GLU A 257 -6.77 -16.38 12.39
N VAL A 258 -5.57 -15.84 12.58
CA VAL A 258 -5.35 -14.59 13.32
C VAL A 258 -6.11 -13.42 12.70
N LYS A 259 -6.08 -13.26 11.37
CA LYS A 259 -6.85 -12.22 10.68
C LYS A 259 -8.34 -12.33 10.99
N HIS A 260 -8.92 -13.51 10.83
CA HIS A 260 -10.34 -13.73 11.01
C HIS A 260 -10.78 -13.53 12.47
N ASN A 261 -9.99 -14.03 13.44
CA ASN A 261 -10.29 -13.91 14.86
C ASN A 261 -10.19 -12.48 15.42
N LEU A 262 -9.47 -11.59 14.74
CA LEU A 262 -9.37 -10.18 15.14
C LEU A 262 -10.52 -9.32 14.63
N LEU A 263 -11.24 -9.77 13.62
CA LEU A 263 -12.43 -9.09 13.13
C LEU A 263 -13.57 -9.28 14.11
N LYS A 264 -14.25 -8.19 14.45
CA LYS A 264 -15.37 -8.20 15.40
C LYS A 264 -16.68 -8.03 14.65
N GLY A 265 -17.54 -9.04 14.74
CA GLY A 265 -18.92 -8.93 14.30
C GLY A 265 -19.72 -8.02 15.24
N TYR A 266 -20.93 -7.67 14.81
CA TYR A 266 -21.86 -6.91 15.64
C TYR A 266 -22.67 -7.78 16.61
N LYS A 267 -22.57 -9.09 16.49
CA LYS A 267 -23.20 -10.11 17.37
C LYS A 267 -22.10 -10.86 18.13
#